data_67d6211b26fb7688a32dbeb039489254
#
_entry.id   67d6211b26fb7688a32dbeb039489254
#
_cell.length_a   1.000
_cell.length_b   1.000
_cell.length_c   1.000
_cell.angle_alpha   90.00
_cell.angle_beta   90.00
_cell.angle_gamma   90.00
#
_symmetry.space_group_name_H-M   'P 1'
#
loop_
_entity.id
_entity.type
_entity.pdbx_description
1 polymer ?
#
loop_
_entity_poly.entity_id
_entity_poly.type
_entity_poly.pdbx_seq_one_letter_code
_entity_poly.pdbx_strand_id
1 'polypeptide(L)'
;MSRVLECSTLVSVILTKVKKGLKKNTPFLAIITFNDSKYCKLLIDKCLELDIHFKHYNLYNPNTRDVTSLIDKLNKDDEITGILLVEPLPKNIDKYACYDAININKDIDGVNPINQYYLSINRPNIVNSTVLAVIKILESYNISLSGKNVTIIGRSYNISRPLASYLINSDATVSMCHSKTRDLVSLLKNSDIVISVTGVNNLFKSSDLKDGCIVIDVGLGDVLIDSDNISYTPKTKGVGPLSIACLLENLVTSCKKLK
;
A
#
# COMPACT_ATOMS: atom_id res chain seq x y z
N MET A 1 -15.98 -8.09 22.26
CA MET A 1 -14.58 -8.09 22.73
C MET A 1 -13.69 -7.57 21.62
N SER A 2 -12.87 -6.60 21.92
CA SER A 2 -11.85 -6.04 21.01
C SER A 2 -10.87 -7.14 20.56
N ARG A 3 -10.49 -7.12 19.30
CA ARG A 3 -9.51 -8.04 18.72
C ARG A 3 -8.40 -7.26 18.04
N VAL A 4 -7.15 -7.56 18.39
CA VAL A 4 -5.99 -7.02 17.69
C VAL A 4 -5.74 -7.84 16.43
N LEU A 5 -5.71 -7.18 15.27
CA LEU A 5 -5.50 -7.80 13.96
C LEU A 5 -4.00 -7.77 13.61
N GLU A 6 -3.21 -8.62 14.28
CA GLU A 6 -1.76 -8.71 14.05
C GLU A 6 -1.43 -9.35 12.70
N CYS A 7 -0.45 -8.81 11.99
CA CYS A 7 -0.06 -9.27 10.65
C CYS A 7 1.19 -10.16 10.61
N SER A 8 1.80 -10.46 11.75
CA SER A 8 3.10 -11.18 11.82
C SER A 8 3.09 -12.53 11.11
N THR A 9 2.05 -13.34 11.34
CA THR A 9 1.88 -14.64 10.66
C THR A 9 1.71 -14.47 9.16
N LEU A 10 0.89 -13.49 8.75
CA LEU A 10 0.63 -13.20 7.34
C LEU A 10 1.89 -12.73 6.61
N VAL A 11 2.68 -11.87 7.25
CA VAL A 11 4.01 -11.47 6.75
C VAL A 11 4.90 -12.69 6.52
N SER A 12 4.99 -13.60 7.49
CA SER A 12 5.81 -14.81 7.38
C SER A 12 5.37 -15.72 6.24
N VAL A 13 4.06 -15.87 6.04
CA VAL A 13 3.48 -16.66 4.93
C VAL A 13 3.86 -16.05 3.58
N ILE A 14 3.72 -14.73 3.42
CA ILE A 14 4.05 -14.03 2.17
C ILE A 14 5.56 -14.10 1.89
N LEU A 15 6.40 -13.84 2.89
CA LEU A 15 7.86 -13.92 2.72
C LEU A 15 8.33 -15.34 2.38
N THR A 16 7.64 -16.36 2.89
CA THR A 16 7.90 -17.76 2.48
C THR A 16 7.58 -17.98 1.01
N LYS A 17 6.49 -17.39 0.48
CA LYS A 17 6.16 -17.44 -0.96
C LYS A 17 7.19 -16.68 -1.79
N VAL A 18 7.62 -15.50 -1.32
CA VAL A 18 8.69 -14.71 -1.94
C VAL A 18 9.97 -15.54 -2.04
N LYS A 19 10.45 -16.14 -0.93
CA LYS A 19 11.64 -17.02 -0.93
C LYS A 19 11.53 -18.17 -1.92
N LYS A 20 10.36 -18.81 -2.05
CA LYS A 20 10.14 -19.85 -3.06
C LYS A 20 10.20 -19.30 -4.50
N GLY A 21 9.71 -18.08 -4.70
CA GLY A 21 9.77 -17.41 -5.99
C GLY A 21 11.19 -17.02 -6.40
N LEU A 22 12.01 -16.58 -5.46
CA LEU A 22 13.42 -16.20 -5.67
C LEU A 22 14.30 -17.38 -6.11
N LYS A 23 13.98 -18.61 -5.69
CA LYS A 23 14.69 -19.81 -6.19
C LYS A 23 14.55 -20.04 -7.70
N LYS A 24 13.54 -19.46 -8.33
CA LYS A 24 13.23 -19.63 -9.76
C LYS A 24 13.48 -18.35 -10.57
N ASN A 25 13.62 -17.23 -9.92
CA ASN A 25 13.73 -15.91 -10.53
C ASN A 25 14.73 -15.07 -9.73
N THR A 26 15.52 -14.28 -10.42
CA THR A 26 16.48 -13.34 -9.84
C THR A 26 16.00 -11.91 -10.11
N PRO A 27 15.02 -11.39 -9.36
CA PRO A 27 14.54 -10.03 -9.58
C PRO A 27 15.62 -8.99 -9.20
N PHE A 28 15.63 -7.89 -9.95
CA PHE A 28 16.49 -6.75 -9.67
C PHE A 28 15.62 -5.50 -9.47
N LEU A 29 15.65 -4.93 -8.29
CA LEU A 29 14.84 -3.80 -7.86
C LEU A 29 15.59 -2.48 -7.99
N ALA A 30 15.05 -1.53 -8.74
CA ALA A 30 15.48 -0.13 -8.70
C ALA A 30 14.62 0.64 -7.68
N ILE A 31 15.27 1.22 -6.66
CA ILE A 31 14.62 2.02 -5.61
C ILE A 31 15.00 3.49 -5.84
N ILE A 32 14.04 4.35 -6.09
CA ILE A 32 14.24 5.80 -6.29
C ILE A 32 13.70 6.52 -5.06
N THR A 33 14.57 7.30 -4.38
CA THR A 33 14.21 8.11 -3.20
C THR A 33 14.70 9.55 -3.36
N PHE A 34 14.17 10.43 -2.52
CA PHE A 34 14.49 11.88 -2.50
C PHE A 34 15.00 12.34 -1.13
N ASN A 35 14.93 11.47 -0.15
CA ASN A 35 15.33 11.69 1.23
C ASN A 35 15.54 10.36 1.95
N ASP A 36 16.09 10.43 3.15
CA ASP A 36 16.15 9.28 4.05
C ASP A 36 14.76 8.97 4.61
N SER A 37 14.29 7.75 4.36
CA SER A 37 13.00 7.28 4.85
C SER A 37 13.18 5.99 5.65
N LYS A 38 12.46 5.89 6.78
CA LYS A 38 12.42 4.67 7.58
C LYS A 38 11.89 3.49 6.76
N TYR A 39 10.90 3.75 5.90
CA TYR A 39 10.34 2.73 5.00
C TYR A 39 11.41 2.18 4.05
N CYS A 40 12.20 3.07 3.41
CA CYS A 40 13.26 2.66 2.51
C CYS A 40 14.33 1.81 3.22
N LYS A 41 14.75 2.21 4.43
CA LYS A 41 15.70 1.42 5.24
C LYS A 41 15.17 0.01 5.52
N LEU A 42 13.93 -0.10 6.00
CA LEU A 42 13.30 -1.41 6.27
C LEU A 42 13.16 -2.27 5.00
N LEU A 43 12.89 -1.66 3.85
CA LEU A 43 12.85 -2.37 2.57
C LEU A 43 14.23 -2.88 2.16
N ILE A 44 15.25 -2.03 2.25
CA ILE A 44 16.64 -2.41 1.94
C ILE A 44 17.11 -3.55 2.85
N ASP A 45 16.89 -3.44 4.16
CA ASP A 45 17.23 -4.49 5.12
C ASP A 45 16.55 -5.81 4.73
N LYS A 46 15.30 -5.75 4.28
CA LYS A 46 14.56 -6.93 3.84
C LYS A 46 15.07 -7.49 2.50
N CYS A 47 15.51 -6.64 1.58
CA CYS A 47 16.16 -7.09 0.35
C CYS A 47 17.48 -7.82 0.66
N LEU A 48 18.30 -7.29 1.58
CA LEU A 48 19.54 -7.93 2.03
C LEU A 48 19.26 -9.27 2.71
N GLU A 49 18.26 -9.34 3.62
CA GLU A 49 17.88 -10.60 4.29
C GLU A 49 17.46 -11.70 3.31
N LEU A 50 16.86 -11.31 2.19
CA LEU A 50 16.31 -12.23 1.19
C LEU A 50 17.23 -12.45 -0.02
N ASP A 51 18.41 -11.85 -0.03
CA ASP A 51 19.36 -11.88 -1.15
C ASP A 51 18.72 -11.39 -2.48
N ILE A 52 17.93 -10.31 -2.40
CA ILE A 52 17.33 -9.66 -3.55
C ILE A 52 18.29 -8.58 -4.07
N HIS A 53 18.65 -8.67 -5.36
CA HIS A 53 19.45 -7.65 -6.01
C HIS A 53 18.69 -6.33 -6.07
N PHE A 54 19.33 -5.24 -5.67
CA PHE A 54 18.74 -3.90 -5.79
C PHE A 54 19.78 -2.83 -6.08
N LYS A 55 19.31 -1.72 -6.66
CA LYS A 55 20.08 -0.50 -6.81
C LYS A 55 19.29 0.68 -6.25
N HIS A 56 19.89 1.41 -5.34
CA HIS A 56 19.28 2.56 -4.69
C HIS A 56 19.77 3.86 -5.33
N TYR A 57 18.83 4.66 -5.83
CA TYR A 57 19.04 5.96 -6.44
C TYR A 57 18.46 7.02 -5.49
N ASN A 58 19.30 7.60 -4.65
CA ASN A 58 18.90 8.73 -3.81
C ASN A 58 19.18 10.03 -4.57
N LEU A 59 18.12 10.70 -5.04
CA LEU A 59 18.22 11.89 -5.87
C LEU A 59 18.21 13.14 -4.99
N TYR A 60 19.25 13.94 -5.07
CA TYR A 60 19.34 15.20 -4.36
C TYR A 60 18.82 16.35 -5.22
N ASN A 61 17.76 17.04 -4.74
CA ASN A 61 17.15 18.20 -5.39
C ASN A 61 16.83 18.04 -6.90
N PRO A 62 16.23 16.92 -7.33
CA PRO A 62 15.91 16.70 -8.73
C PRO A 62 14.69 17.52 -9.17
N ASN A 63 14.55 17.72 -10.49
CA ASN A 63 13.31 18.15 -11.12
C ASN A 63 12.57 16.96 -11.76
N THR A 64 11.36 17.19 -12.29
CA THR A 64 10.54 16.14 -12.91
C THR A 64 11.27 15.43 -14.05
N ARG A 65 12.01 16.18 -14.90
CA ARG A 65 12.73 15.62 -16.04
C ARG A 65 13.88 14.70 -15.61
N ASP A 66 14.56 15.02 -14.52
CA ASP A 66 15.64 14.18 -13.99
C ASP A 66 15.08 12.82 -13.58
N VAL A 67 13.92 12.80 -12.88
CA VAL A 67 13.26 11.58 -12.41
C VAL A 67 12.74 10.76 -13.58
N THR A 68 11.99 11.38 -14.51
CA THR A 68 11.45 10.67 -15.68
C THR A 68 12.54 10.15 -16.62
N SER A 69 13.67 10.88 -16.78
CA SER A 69 14.81 10.41 -17.55
C SER A 69 15.51 9.20 -16.91
N LEU A 70 15.57 9.16 -15.57
CA LEU A 70 16.06 7.98 -14.85
C LEU A 70 15.12 6.80 -15.04
N ILE A 71 13.82 7.01 -14.86
CA ILE A 71 12.80 5.97 -15.06
C ILE A 71 12.88 5.41 -16.49
N ASP A 72 13.05 6.26 -17.50
CA ASP A 72 13.20 5.87 -18.90
C ASP A 72 14.41 4.95 -19.12
N LYS A 73 15.54 5.25 -18.48
CA LYS A 73 16.75 4.39 -18.52
C LYS A 73 16.47 3.04 -17.86
N LEU A 74 15.81 3.03 -16.70
CA LEU A 74 15.47 1.80 -15.98
C LEU A 74 14.43 0.96 -16.72
N ASN A 75 13.51 1.59 -17.45
CA ASN A 75 12.57 0.89 -18.31
C ASN A 75 13.25 0.10 -19.43
N LYS A 76 14.35 0.65 -19.99
CA LYS A 76 15.12 0.06 -21.09
C LYS A 76 16.18 -0.93 -20.63
N ASP A 77 16.46 -0.99 -19.35
CA ASP A 77 17.43 -1.90 -18.75
C ASP A 77 16.76 -3.26 -18.50
N ASP A 78 17.13 -4.28 -19.27
CA ASP A 78 16.53 -5.62 -19.18
C ASP A 78 16.88 -6.36 -17.88
N GLU A 79 17.92 -5.93 -17.15
CA GLU A 79 18.24 -6.49 -15.84
C GLU A 79 17.24 -6.03 -14.78
N ILE A 80 16.73 -4.81 -14.89
CA ILE A 80 15.76 -4.23 -13.93
C ILE A 80 14.38 -4.85 -14.12
N THR A 81 13.90 -5.56 -13.12
CA THR A 81 12.58 -6.22 -13.14
C THR A 81 11.50 -5.46 -12.37
N GLY A 82 11.90 -4.53 -11.52
CA GLY A 82 10.96 -3.69 -10.77
C GLY A 82 11.51 -2.31 -10.51
N ILE A 83 10.63 -1.30 -10.59
CA ILE A 83 10.91 0.09 -10.28
C ILE A 83 10.00 0.52 -9.14
N LEU A 84 10.59 1.04 -8.07
CA LEU A 84 9.89 1.64 -6.94
C LEU A 84 10.24 3.10 -6.83
N LEU A 85 9.23 3.96 -6.90
CA LEU A 85 9.33 5.39 -6.62
C LEU A 85 8.80 5.66 -5.22
N VAL A 86 9.68 5.92 -4.26
CA VAL A 86 9.32 6.03 -2.84
C VAL A 86 8.70 7.40 -2.54
N GLU A 87 7.49 7.40 -2.01
CA GLU A 87 6.78 8.59 -1.52
C GLU A 87 7.32 9.06 -0.13
N PRO A 88 7.18 10.33 0.23
CA PRO A 88 6.64 11.43 -0.59
C PRO A 88 7.67 12.00 -1.56
N LEU A 89 7.21 12.40 -2.75
CA LEU A 89 8.03 13.14 -3.71
C LEU A 89 8.15 14.63 -3.30
N PRO A 90 9.26 15.30 -3.65
CA PRO A 90 9.38 16.75 -3.52
C PRO A 90 8.27 17.51 -4.26
N LYS A 91 7.85 18.65 -3.72
CA LYS A 91 6.71 19.42 -4.25
C LYS A 91 6.91 19.97 -5.67
N ASN A 92 8.16 20.14 -6.10
CA ASN A 92 8.54 20.60 -7.43
C ASN A 92 8.52 19.50 -8.49
N ILE A 93 8.22 18.25 -8.10
CA ILE A 93 8.14 17.11 -9.01
C ILE A 93 6.67 16.82 -9.32
N ASP A 94 6.35 16.76 -10.61
CA ASP A 94 5.08 16.22 -11.07
C ASP A 94 5.08 14.70 -10.90
N LYS A 95 4.48 14.25 -9.83
CA LYS A 95 4.41 12.82 -9.50
C LYS A 95 3.63 12.01 -10.52
N TYR A 96 2.62 12.61 -11.17
CA TYR A 96 1.81 11.91 -12.14
C TYR A 96 2.61 11.66 -13.42
N ALA A 97 3.40 12.63 -13.90
CA ALA A 97 4.35 12.40 -14.98
C ALA A 97 5.35 11.28 -14.65
N CYS A 98 5.80 11.19 -13.40
CA CYS A 98 6.70 10.11 -12.98
C CYS A 98 6.00 8.75 -12.95
N TYR A 99 4.74 8.68 -12.48
CA TYR A 99 3.97 7.43 -12.47
C TYR A 99 3.65 6.94 -13.88
N ASP A 100 3.28 7.85 -14.80
CA ASP A 100 3.03 7.55 -16.21
C ASP A 100 4.28 6.98 -16.90
N ALA A 101 5.47 7.49 -16.53
CA ALA A 101 6.73 7.07 -17.12
C ALA A 101 7.15 5.63 -16.75
N ILE A 102 6.67 5.08 -15.62
CA ILE A 102 7.04 3.71 -15.21
C ILE A 102 6.39 2.69 -16.14
N ASN A 103 7.17 1.80 -16.74
CA ASN A 103 6.63 0.69 -17.54
C ASN A 103 5.72 -0.18 -16.69
N ILE A 104 4.50 -0.45 -17.17
CA ILE A 104 3.47 -1.21 -16.46
C ILE A 104 3.97 -2.58 -15.96
N ASN A 105 4.88 -3.23 -16.68
CA ASN A 105 5.44 -4.52 -16.31
C ASN A 105 6.54 -4.42 -15.25
N LYS A 106 7.12 -3.22 -15.03
CA LYS A 106 8.12 -2.93 -14.01
C LYS A 106 7.56 -2.12 -12.84
N ASP A 107 6.30 -1.70 -12.92
CA ASP A 107 5.57 -1.00 -11.83
C ASP A 107 5.18 -1.99 -10.74
N ILE A 108 6.05 -2.16 -9.74
CA ILE A 108 5.81 -3.11 -8.65
C ILE A 108 4.93 -2.55 -7.52
N ASP A 109 4.65 -1.26 -7.54
CA ASP A 109 3.78 -0.62 -6.53
C ASP A 109 2.42 -0.17 -7.10
N GLY A 110 2.11 -0.54 -8.36
CA GLY A 110 0.79 -0.32 -8.96
C GLY A 110 0.40 1.15 -9.06
N VAL A 111 1.37 2.05 -9.22
CA VAL A 111 1.13 3.50 -9.30
C VAL A 111 0.86 3.99 -10.72
N ASN A 112 1.22 3.20 -11.74
CA ASN A 112 0.93 3.53 -13.12
C ASN A 112 -0.58 3.57 -13.37
N PRO A 113 -1.11 4.59 -14.07
CA PRO A 113 -2.55 4.76 -14.32
C PRO A 113 -3.23 3.53 -14.94
N ILE A 114 -2.52 2.78 -15.78
CA ILE A 114 -3.06 1.56 -16.39
C ILE A 114 -3.29 0.46 -15.34
N ASN A 115 -2.38 0.30 -14.35
CA ASN A 115 -2.59 -0.63 -13.24
C ASN A 115 -3.78 -0.20 -12.38
N GLN A 116 -3.96 1.12 -12.13
CA GLN A 116 -5.12 1.68 -11.43
C GLN A 116 -6.43 1.39 -12.19
N TYR A 117 -6.42 1.59 -13.52
CA TYR A 117 -7.55 1.29 -14.38
C TYR A 117 -7.92 -0.20 -14.32
N TYR A 118 -6.95 -1.10 -14.45
CA TYR A 118 -7.23 -2.54 -14.40
C TYR A 118 -7.84 -2.98 -13.06
N LEU A 119 -7.40 -2.37 -11.95
CA LEU A 119 -8.02 -2.63 -10.65
C LEU A 119 -9.47 -2.13 -10.63
N SER A 120 -9.75 -0.94 -11.19
CA SER A 120 -11.10 -0.37 -11.18
C SER A 120 -12.12 -1.18 -11.95
N ILE A 121 -11.70 -1.91 -13.00
CA ILE A 121 -12.56 -2.80 -13.80
C ILE A 121 -12.52 -4.26 -13.33
N ASN A 122 -12.05 -4.51 -12.11
CA ASN A 122 -11.91 -5.84 -11.50
C ASN A 122 -11.05 -6.83 -12.30
N ARG A 123 -9.98 -6.33 -12.95
CA ARG A 123 -8.96 -7.12 -13.68
C ARG A 123 -7.55 -6.74 -13.22
N PRO A 124 -7.22 -6.88 -11.93
CA PRO A 124 -5.96 -6.36 -11.40
C PRO A 124 -4.75 -7.02 -12.06
N ASN A 125 -3.77 -6.19 -12.43
CA ASN A 125 -2.46 -6.64 -12.91
C ASN A 125 -1.43 -6.60 -11.78
N ILE A 126 -1.07 -5.40 -11.32
CA ILE A 126 -0.30 -5.15 -10.10
C ILE A 126 -1.13 -4.18 -9.24
N VAL A 127 -1.32 -4.55 -7.98
CA VAL A 127 -2.03 -3.74 -6.99
C VAL A 127 -1.00 -3.08 -6.08
N ASN A 128 -1.24 -1.82 -5.72
CA ASN A 128 -0.38 -1.12 -4.76
C ASN A 128 -0.14 -1.97 -3.51
N SER A 129 1.11 -2.03 -3.05
CA SER A 129 1.55 -2.92 -1.98
C SER A 129 0.81 -2.71 -0.66
N THR A 130 0.47 -1.45 -0.33
CA THR A 130 -0.32 -1.11 0.87
C THR A 130 -1.79 -1.51 0.71
N VAL A 131 -2.37 -1.29 -0.47
CA VAL A 131 -3.73 -1.75 -0.80
C VAL A 131 -3.81 -3.26 -0.70
N LEU A 132 -2.83 -3.97 -1.27
CA LEU A 132 -2.74 -5.43 -1.20
C LEU A 132 -2.60 -5.92 0.24
N ALA A 133 -1.85 -5.20 1.09
CA ALA A 133 -1.75 -5.52 2.51
C ALA A 133 -3.11 -5.42 3.22
N VAL A 134 -3.87 -4.35 2.96
CA VAL A 134 -5.23 -4.19 3.51
C VAL A 134 -6.15 -5.34 3.06
N ILE A 135 -6.14 -5.66 1.76
CA ILE A 135 -6.92 -6.78 1.20
C ILE A 135 -6.59 -8.09 1.92
N LYS A 136 -5.29 -8.40 2.05
CA LYS A 136 -4.84 -9.63 2.72
C LYS A 136 -5.20 -9.69 4.22
N ILE A 137 -5.28 -8.54 4.90
CA ILE A 137 -5.79 -8.49 6.29
C ILE A 137 -7.27 -8.88 6.29
N LEU A 138 -8.08 -8.25 5.45
CA LEU A 138 -9.52 -8.53 5.36
C LEU A 138 -9.77 -10.01 5.07
N GLU A 139 -9.06 -10.59 4.10
CA GLU A 139 -9.15 -12.00 3.74
C GLU A 139 -8.71 -12.94 4.88
N SER A 140 -7.55 -12.68 5.51
CA SER A 140 -6.97 -13.56 6.53
C SER A 140 -7.81 -13.62 7.80
N TYR A 141 -8.55 -12.57 8.10
CA TYR A 141 -9.46 -12.48 9.22
C TYR A 141 -10.91 -12.84 8.86
N ASN A 142 -11.15 -13.28 7.61
CA ASN A 142 -12.47 -13.63 7.08
C ASN A 142 -13.51 -12.50 7.25
N ILE A 143 -13.06 -11.25 7.00
CA ILE A 143 -13.91 -10.06 7.08
C ILE A 143 -14.70 -9.96 5.77
N SER A 144 -16.01 -10.22 5.83
CA SER A 144 -16.89 -10.06 4.66
C SER A 144 -17.04 -8.58 4.30
N LEU A 145 -16.99 -8.27 3.01
CA LEU A 145 -17.16 -6.93 2.46
C LEU A 145 -18.56 -6.71 1.88
N SER A 146 -19.21 -7.75 1.38
CA SER A 146 -20.52 -7.65 0.74
C SER A 146 -21.57 -7.07 1.68
N GLY A 147 -22.22 -5.99 1.25
CA GLY A 147 -23.23 -5.25 2.00
C GLY A 147 -22.69 -4.41 3.16
N LYS A 148 -21.36 -4.28 3.34
CA LYS A 148 -20.75 -3.51 4.42
C LYS A 148 -20.60 -2.03 4.07
N ASN A 149 -20.81 -1.16 5.07
CA ASN A 149 -20.47 0.24 4.98
C ASN A 149 -19.00 0.43 5.35
N VAL A 150 -18.18 0.84 4.39
CA VAL A 150 -16.74 1.06 4.58
C VAL A 150 -16.43 2.55 4.45
N THR A 151 -15.82 3.13 5.48
CA THR A 151 -15.32 4.50 5.42
C THR A 151 -13.80 4.49 5.25
N ILE A 152 -13.31 5.10 4.16
CA ILE A 152 -11.89 5.38 3.93
C ILE A 152 -11.61 6.81 4.34
N ILE A 153 -10.67 7.03 5.27
CA ILE A 153 -10.21 8.36 5.65
C ILE A 153 -8.89 8.63 4.94
N GLY A 154 -8.93 9.48 3.93
CA GLY A 154 -7.85 9.79 3.00
C GLY A 154 -8.34 9.75 1.55
N ARG A 155 -7.64 10.44 0.64
CA ARG A 155 -7.98 10.47 -0.80
C ARG A 155 -6.74 10.39 -1.70
N SER A 156 -5.71 9.70 -1.22
CA SER A 156 -4.47 9.53 -1.98
C SER A 156 -4.73 8.78 -3.31
N TYR A 157 -3.97 9.14 -4.33
CA TYR A 157 -4.04 8.52 -5.64
C TYR A 157 -3.64 7.05 -5.59
N ASN A 158 -2.55 6.75 -4.90
CA ASN A 158 -1.89 5.44 -4.88
C ASN A 158 -2.45 4.45 -3.87
N ILE A 159 -3.20 4.89 -2.83
CA ILE A 159 -3.74 4.00 -1.80
C ILE A 159 -5.26 4.13 -1.70
N SER A 160 -5.79 5.31 -1.34
CA SER A 160 -7.21 5.45 -1.01
C SER A 160 -8.15 5.18 -2.18
N ARG A 161 -7.81 5.72 -3.37
CA ARG A 161 -8.64 5.53 -4.58
C ARG A 161 -8.64 4.10 -5.08
N PRO A 162 -7.50 3.42 -5.27
CA PRO A 162 -7.50 2.02 -5.69
C PRO A 162 -8.14 1.10 -4.64
N LEU A 163 -7.96 1.41 -3.34
CA LEU A 163 -8.65 0.67 -2.28
C LEU A 163 -10.17 0.80 -2.38
N ALA A 164 -10.70 2.00 -2.65
CA ALA A 164 -12.12 2.21 -2.88
C ALA A 164 -12.63 1.38 -4.07
N SER A 165 -11.88 1.36 -5.18
CA SER A 165 -12.23 0.53 -6.35
C SER A 165 -12.31 -0.95 -6.00
N TYR A 166 -11.34 -1.47 -5.25
CA TYR A 166 -11.36 -2.87 -4.79
C TYR A 166 -12.58 -3.17 -3.91
N LEU A 167 -12.87 -2.29 -2.94
CA LEU A 167 -13.98 -2.47 -2.01
C LEU A 167 -15.34 -2.43 -2.71
N ILE A 168 -15.52 -1.52 -3.69
CA ILE A 168 -16.72 -1.45 -4.51
C ILE A 168 -16.87 -2.72 -5.36
N ASN A 169 -15.79 -3.21 -5.96
CA ASN A 169 -15.78 -4.47 -6.71
C ASN A 169 -16.06 -5.70 -5.83
N SER A 170 -15.97 -5.55 -4.51
CA SER A 170 -16.27 -6.57 -3.51
C SER A 170 -17.63 -6.34 -2.82
N ASP A 171 -18.54 -5.62 -3.48
CA ASP A 171 -19.92 -5.33 -3.06
C ASP A 171 -20.04 -4.51 -1.75
N ALA A 172 -19.02 -3.74 -1.39
CA ALA A 172 -19.10 -2.81 -0.26
C ALA A 172 -19.68 -1.45 -0.68
N THR A 173 -20.38 -0.80 0.24
CA THR A 173 -20.73 0.63 0.12
C THR A 173 -19.59 1.47 0.69
N VAL A 174 -18.98 2.32 -0.13
CA VAL A 174 -17.75 3.05 0.25
C VAL A 174 -18.00 4.55 0.39
N SER A 175 -17.64 5.11 1.54
CA SER A 175 -17.53 6.55 1.79
C SER A 175 -16.07 6.96 1.86
N MET A 176 -15.64 7.89 1.00
CA MET A 176 -14.28 8.42 1.03
C MET A 176 -14.25 9.80 1.68
N CYS A 177 -13.57 9.92 2.82
CA CYS A 177 -13.47 11.14 3.63
C CYS A 177 -12.11 11.81 3.47
N HIS A 178 -12.07 13.12 3.70
CA HIS A 178 -10.87 13.94 3.61
C HIS A 178 -10.99 15.20 4.48
N SER A 179 -9.98 16.05 4.53
CA SER A 179 -9.92 17.27 5.36
C SER A 179 -11.05 18.30 5.14
N LYS A 180 -11.90 18.10 4.12
CA LYS A 180 -13.08 18.95 3.87
C LYS A 180 -14.40 18.21 4.13
N THR A 181 -14.35 16.97 4.58
CA THR A 181 -15.54 16.20 4.94
C THR A 181 -16.18 16.84 6.18
N ARG A 182 -17.47 17.10 6.09
CA ARG A 182 -18.27 17.59 7.22
C ARG A 182 -18.74 16.39 8.02
N ASP A 183 -18.79 16.54 9.34
CA ASP A 183 -19.33 15.55 10.29
C ASP A 183 -18.76 14.12 10.06
N LEU A 184 -17.42 14.00 10.18
CA LEU A 184 -16.74 12.72 10.08
C LEU A 184 -17.28 11.71 11.10
N VAL A 185 -17.60 12.15 12.32
CA VAL A 185 -18.06 11.27 13.41
C VAL A 185 -19.37 10.57 13.05
N SER A 186 -20.31 11.27 12.42
CA SER A 186 -21.57 10.65 11.97
C SER A 186 -21.33 9.53 10.95
N LEU A 187 -20.37 9.70 10.02
CA LEU A 187 -19.99 8.67 9.07
C LEU A 187 -19.34 7.48 9.78
N LEU A 188 -18.45 7.74 10.74
CA LEU A 188 -17.76 6.69 11.50
C LEU A 188 -18.74 5.83 12.32
N LYS A 189 -19.75 6.44 12.96
CA LYS A 189 -20.79 5.74 13.73
C LYS A 189 -21.62 4.76 12.87
N ASN A 190 -21.68 4.98 11.56
CA ASN A 190 -22.43 4.12 10.63
C ASN A 190 -21.53 3.10 9.89
N SER A 191 -20.21 3.11 10.15
CA SER A 191 -19.27 2.28 9.42
C SER A 191 -19.09 0.91 10.06
N ASP A 192 -19.15 -0.15 9.25
CA ASP A 192 -18.76 -1.51 9.63
C ASP A 192 -17.24 -1.65 9.67
N ILE A 193 -16.58 -0.98 8.73
CA ILE A 193 -15.12 -0.98 8.57
C ILE A 193 -14.65 0.45 8.35
N VAL A 194 -13.59 0.83 9.04
CA VAL A 194 -12.90 2.12 8.86
C VAL A 194 -11.46 1.84 8.45
N ILE A 195 -11.01 2.44 7.35
CA ILE A 195 -9.64 2.33 6.87
C ILE A 195 -9.04 3.73 6.83
N SER A 196 -8.10 4.02 7.73
CA SER A 196 -7.48 5.34 7.81
C SER A 196 -6.09 5.34 7.16
N VAL A 197 -5.86 6.33 6.28
CA VAL A 197 -4.65 6.45 5.43
C VAL A 197 -4.11 7.88 5.52
N THR A 198 -4.14 8.51 6.68
CA THR A 198 -3.82 9.94 6.79
C THR A 198 -2.46 10.23 7.39
N GLY A 199 -1.98 9.39 8.30
CA GLY A 199 -0.79 9.64 9.10
C GLY A 199 -0.98 10.77 10.13
N VAL A 200 -2.22 11.13 10.45
CA VAL A 200 -2.55 12.14 11.46
C VAL A 200 -2.84 11.46 12.78
N ASN A 201 -1.91 11.56 13.71
CA ASN A 201 -2.05 10.92 15.02
C ASN A 201 -3.34 11.33 15.74
N ASN A 202 -4.06 10.31 16.25
CA ASN A 202 -5.28 10.48 17.03
C ASN A 202 -6.37 11.31 16.32
N LEU A 203 -6.54 11.10 15.02
CA LEU A 203 -7.52 11.80 14.19
C LEU A 203 -8.96 11.54 14.66
N PHE A 204 -9.23 10.35 15.17
CA PHE A 204 -10.51 9.93 15.75
C PHE A 204 -10.28 8.91 16.86
N LYS A 205 -11.32 8.63 17.65
CA LYS A 205 -11.27 7.70 18.77
C LYS A 205 -12.07 6.44 18.49
N SER A 206 -11.71 5.33 19.14
CA SER A 206 -12.51 4.11 19.06
C SER A 206 -13.92 4.29 19.61
N SER A 207 -14.12 5.18 20.60
CA SER A 207 -15.43 5.56 21.12
C SER A 207 -16.32 6.33 20.12
N ASP A 208 -15.75 6.86 19.03
CA ASP A 208 -16.52 7.49 17.94
C ASP A 208 -17.14 6.47 16.98
N LEU A 209 -16.81 5.20 17.13
CA LEU A 209 -17.19 4.11 16.22
C LEU A 209 -18.36 3.30 16.80
N LYS A 210 -19.10 2.62 15.95
CA LYS A 210 -20.09 1.67 16.43
C LYS A 210 -19.42 0.41 16.98
N ASP A 211 -20.13 -0.29 17.86
CA ASP A 211 -19.68 -1.55 18.41
C ASP A 211 -19.43 -2.60 17.32
N GLY A 212 -18.34 -3.32 17.44
CA GLY A 212 -17.93 -4.32 16.46
C GLY A 212 -17.30 -3.75 15.20
N CYS A 213 -17.10 -2.44 15.08
CA CYS A 213 -16.41 -1.83 13.96
C CYS A 213 -14.97 -2.39 13.82
N ILE A 214 -14.53 -2.54 12.59
CA ILE A 214 -13.16 -2.99 12.26
C ILE A 214 -12.36 -1.80 11.76
N VAL A 215 -11.21 -1.53 12.39
CA VAL A 215 -10.32 -0.42 12.02
C VAL A 215 -9.02 -0.97 11.43
N ILE A 216 -8.72 -0.56 10.19
CA ILE A 216 -7.42 -0.79 9.58
C ILE A 216 -6.66 0.54 9.54
N ASP A 217 -5.71 0.69 10.45
CA ASP A 217 -4.89 1.90 10.59
C ASP A 217 -3.64 1.78 9.71
N VAL A 218 -3.74 2.31 8.50
CA VAL A 218 -2.61 2.40 7.56
C VAL A 218 -1.69 3.56 7.93
N GLY A 219 -2.23 4.61 8.54
CA GLY A 219 -1.50 5.82 8.94
C GLY A 219 -0.60 5.64 10.16
N LEU A 220 -0.66 4.48 10.84
CA LEU A 220 0.16 4.09 11.99
C LEU A 220 -0.06 4.96 13.24
N GLY A 221 -1.29 5.26 13.54
CA GLY A 221 -1.70 5.98 14.73
C GLY A 221 -2.80 6.99 14.52
N ASP A 222 -3.54 6.85 13.44
CA ASP A 222 -4.69 7.70 13.13
C ASP A 222 -5.82 7.50 14.15
N VAL A 223 -5.97 6.29 14.71
CA VAL A 223 -6.97 5.99 15.72
C VAL A 223 -6.39 5.98 17.14
N LEU A 224 -7.07 6.66 18.07
CA LEU A 224 -6.84 6.53 19.50
C LEU A 224 -7.75 5.43 20.06
N ILE A 225 -7.16 4.37 20.61
CA ILE A 225 -7.90 3.26 21.24
C ILE A 225 -8.21 3.67 22.67
N ASP A 226 -9.44 4.07 22.92
CA ASP A 226 -9.97 4.49 24.24
C ASP A 226 -11.16 3.64 24.73
N SER A 227 -11.54 2.61 23.93
CA SER A 227 -12.61 1.66 24.29
C SER A 227 -12.36 0.28 23.69
N ASP A 228 -12.97 -0.75 24.28
CA ASP A 228 -12.83 -2.17 23.89
C ASP A 228 -13.97 -2.65 22.97
N ASN A 229 -14.54 -1.77 22.18
CA ASN A 229 -15.71 -2.07 21.35
C ASN A 229 -15.38 -2.41 19.88
N ILE A 230 -14.11 -2.34 19.47
CA ILE A 230 -13.68 -2.49 18.08
C ILE A 230 -12.60 -3.57 17.89
N SER A 231 -12.39 -4.01 16.64
CA SER A 231 -11.20 -4.74 16.23
C SER A 231 -10.28 -3.82 15.44
N TYR A 232 -8.96 -3.91 15.61
CA TYR A 232 -8.04 -2.95 14.96
C TYR A 232 -6.67 -3.53 14.65
N THR A 233 -6.00 -2.98 13.63
CA THR A 233 -4.59 -3.28 13.32
C THR A 233 -3.66 -2.48 14.24
N PRO A 234 -2.63 -3.11 14.86
CA PRO A 234 -1.71 -2.40 15.74
C PRO A 234 -0.70 -1.55 14.94
N LYS A 235 -0.16 -0.48 15.56
CA LYS A 235 0.90 0.37 14.95
C LYS A 235 2.15 -0.42 14.56
N THR A 236 2.55 -1.34 15.41
CA THR A 236 3.64 -2.30 15.14
C THR A 236 3.04 -3.65 14.82
N LYS A 237 3.68 -4.44 13.95
CA LYS A 237 3.15 -5.73 13.46
C LYS A 237 1.80 -5.62 12.71
N GLY A 238 1.43 -4.43 12.28
CA GLY A 238 0.24 -4.14 11.48
C GLY A 238 0.56 -4.03 9.98
N VAL A 239 -0.03 -3.02 9.32
CA VAL A 239 0.02 -2.83 7.87
C VAL A 239 1.45 -2.60 7.33
N GLY A 240 2.30 -1.84 8.02
CA GLY A 240 3.62 -1.45 7.51
C GLY A 240 4.52 -2.63 7.10
N PRO A 241 4.86 -3.57 8.00
CA PRO A 241 5.64 -4.76 7.63
C PRO A 241 4.98 -5.61 6.54
N LEU A 242 3.65 -5.67 6.53
CA LEU A 242 2.90 -6.42 5.55
C LEU A 242 2.97 -5.78 4.15
N SER A 243 2.94 -4.45 4.05
CA SER A 243 3.07 -3.76 2.76
C SER A 243 4.44 -4.01 2.13
N ILE A 244 5.53 -4.07 2.92
CA ILE A 244 6.86 -4.45 2.41
C ILE A 244 6.85 -5.88 1.86
N ALA A 245 6.25 -6.83 2.58
CA ALA A 245 6.14 -8.21 2.11
C ALA A 245 5.32 -8.31 0.80
N CYS A 246 4.23 -7.56 0.69
CA CYS A 246 3.42 -7.47 -0.53
C CYS A 246 4.17 -6.83 -1.70
N LEU A 247 4.99 -5.80 -1.45
CA LEU A 247 5.84 -5.19 -2.48
C LEU A 247 6.83 -6.21 -3.06
N LEU A 248 7.46 -7.01 -2.21
CA LEU A 248 8.38 -8.05 -2.64
C LEU A 248 7.66 -9.20 -3.36
N GLU A 249 6.42 -9.51 -2.97
CA GLU A 249 5.56 -10.46 -3.72
C GLU A 249 5.24 -9.91 -5.13
N ASN A 250 4.93 -8.63 -5.26
CA ASN A 250 4.75 -7.96 -6.55
C ASN A 250 6.02 -8.02 -7.39
N LEU A 251 7.19 -7.73 -6.81
CA LEU A 251 8.47 -7.79 -7.51
C LEU A 251 8.73 -9.18 -8.12
N VAL A 252 8.53 -10.24 -7.34
CA VAL A 252 8.68 -11.63 -7.84
C VAL A 252 7.65 -11.95 -8.92
N THR A 253 6.44 -11.40 -8.82
CA THR A 253 5.37 -11.59 -9.81
C THR A 253 5.71 -10.89 -11.13
N SER A 254 6.20 -9.65 -11.07
CA SER A 254 6.63 -8.89 -12.26
C SER A 254 7.79 -9.58 -12.98
N CYS A 255 8.76 -10.12 -12.26
CA CYS A 255 9.87 -10.88 -12.84
C CYS A 255 9.41 -12.10 -13.66
N LYS A 256 8.28 -12.71 -13.33
CA LYS A 256 7.69 -13.82 -14.11
C LYS A 256 7.02 -13.36 -15.39
N LYS A 257 6.52 -12.14 -15.43
CA LYS A 257 5.82 -11.58 -16.60
C LYS A 257 6.78 -11.05 -17.67
N LEU A 258 8.01 -10.74 -17.29
CA LEU A 258 9.05 -10.23 -18.18
C LEU A 258 9.83 -11.36 -18.90
N LYS A 259 9.63 -12.62 -18.49
CA LYS A 259 10.15 -13.82 -19.16
C LYS A 259 9.13 -14.39 -20.12
#